data_03b404f9fb78b508d599dbe0b15b702a
#
_entry.id   03b404f9fb78b508d599dbe0b15b702a
#
_cell.length_a   1.000
_cell.length_b   1.000
_cell.length_c   1.000
_cell.angle_alpha   90.00
_cell.angle_beta   90.00
_cell.angle_gamma   90.00
#
_symmetry.space_group_name_H-M   'P 1'
#
loop_
_entity.id
_entity.type
_entity.pdbx_description
1 polymer ?
#
loop_
_entity_poly.entity_id
_entity_poly.type
_entity_poly.pdbx_seq_one_letter_code
_entity_poly.pdbx_strand_id
1 'polypeptide(L)'
;MLTYMLDTNICIYVMKNYPHDLKEKFNLVAEQLCISSITLGELHYGAEKSPRRADNLTAIEHFVARLDVLPFGAKAAAHYGQVRAELERAGTPCGPHDMQIGGHARSEGLIVVTNKLREFSRMPGIRTENWV
;
A
#
# COMPACT_ATOMS: atom_id res chain seq x y z
N MET A 1 14.30 10.02 4.19
CA MET A 1 14.45 8.63 3.76
C MET A 1 13.15 7.88 3.92
N LEU A 2 12.74 7.18 2.89
CA LEU A 2 11.50 6.40 2.95
C LEU A 2 11.68 5.17 3.82
N THR A 3 10.66 4.85 4.62
CA THR A 3 10.66 3.73 5.55
C THR A 3 9.44 2.85 5.36
N TYR A 4 8.29 3.44 5.05
CA TYR A 4 7.00 2.75 5.04
C TYR A 4 6.31 2.88 3.70
N MET A 5 5.72 1.77 3.24
CA MET A 5 4.79 1.77 2.12
C MET A 5 3.41 1.39 2.64
N LEU A 6 2.43 2.27 2.45
CA LEU A 6 1.07 2.05 2.92
C LEU A 6 0.31 1.16 1.93
N ASP A 7 -0.45 0.18 2.43
CA ASP A 7 -1.36 -0.53 1.56
C ASP A 7 -2.62 0.30 1.28
N THR A 8 -3.43 -0.15 0.35
CA THR A 8 -4.60 0.59 -0.11
C THR A 8 -5.60 0.86 1.00
N ASN A 9 -5.87 -0.13 1.87
CA ASN A 9 -6.83 0.04 2.96
C ASN A 9 -6.40 1.10 3.96
N ILE A 10 -5.11 1.12 4.30
CA ILE A 10 -4.57 2.13 5.22
C ILE A 10 -4.73 3.53 4.62
N CYS A 11 -4.47 3.69 3.33
CA CYS A 11 -4.69 4.96 2.64
C CYS A 11 -6.13 5.44 2.78
N ILE A 12 -7.09 4.54 2.57
CA ILE A 12 -8.52 4.85 2.67
C ILE A 12 -8.86 5.28 4.10
N TYR A 13 -8.34 4.59 5.11
CA TYR A 13 -8.57 4.95 6.51
C TYR A 13 -8.02 6.34 6.83
N VAL A 14 -6.81 6.66 6.37
CA VAL A 14 -6.22 7.99 6.57
C VAL A 14 -7.09 9.07 5.90
N MET A 15 -7.55 8.83 4.68
CA MET A 15 -8.37 9.77 3.93
C MET A 15 -9.72 10.01 4.61
N LYS A 16 -10.28 8.97 5.24
CA LYS A 16 -11.54 9.06 5.99
C LYS A 16 -11.35 9.61 7.41
N ASN A 17 -10.10 9.83 7.83
CA ASN A 17 -9.77 10.26 9.19
C ASN A 17 -10.33 9.32 10.26
N TYR A 18 -10.22 8.01 10.03
CA TYR A 18 -10.70 7.00 10.95
C TYR A 18 -9.82 5.74 10.88
N PRO A 19 -9.31 5.25 12.02
CA PRO A 19 -9.38 5.89 13.35
C PRO A 19 -8.51 7.15 13.44
N HIS A 20 -8.84 8.06 14.34
CA HIS A 20 -8.16 9.36 14.47
C HIS A 20 -6.65 9.23 14.74
N ASP A 21 -6.26 8.24 15.54
CA ASP A 21 -4.86 7.98 15.88
C ASP A 21 -4.01 7.69 14.64
N LEU A 22 -4.60 7.07 13.64
CA LEU A 22 -3.91 6.74 12.40
C LEU A 22 -3.46 8.00 11.66
N LYS A 23 -4.33 9.01 11.60
CA LYS A 23 -3.98 10.26 10.94
C LYS A 23 -2.89 11.01 11.69
N GLU A 24 -2.90 10.98 13.01
CA GLU A 24 -1.82 11.56 13.82
C GLU A 24 -0.50 10.89 13.49
N LYS A 25 -0.46 9.56 13.49
CA LYS A 25 0.76 8.82 13.16
C LYS A 25 1.21 9.10 11.73
N PHE A 26 0.29 9.15 10.78
CA PHE A 26 0.57 9.52 9.41
C PHE A 26 1.27 10.90 9.35
N ASN A 27 0.74 11.88 10.05
CA ASN A 27 1.32 13.23 10.06
C ASN A 27 2.72 13.27 10.66
N LEU A 28 2.96 12.47 11.71
CA LEU A 28 4.27 12.44 12.38
C LEU A 28 5.38 11.91 11.49
N VAL A 29 5.08 10.97 10.60
CA VAL A 29 6.08 10.28 9.78
C VAL A 29 5.88 10.50 8.28
N ALA A 30 5.14 11.55 7.91
CA ALA A 30 4.75 11.77 6.50
C ALA A 30 5.93 11.76 5.53
N GLU A 31 7.09 12.30 5.93
CA GLU A 31 8.28 12.33 5.08
C GLU A 31 8.89 10.94 4.82
N GLN A 32 8.49 9.95 5.61
CA GLN A 32 8.98 8.57 5.48
C GLN A 32 8.01 7.67 4.73
N LEU A 33 6.91 8.22 4.24
CA LEU A 33 5.80 7.45 3.67
C LEU A 33 5.81 7.48 2.15
N CYS A 34 5.46 6.34 1.59
CA CYS A 34 5.17 6.24 0.17
C CYS A 34 4.01 5.27 -0.07
N ILE A 35 3.51 5.30 -1.29
CA ILE A 35 2.62 4.27 -1.81
C ILE A 35 3.16 3.77 -3.14
N SER A 36 2.77 2.56 -3.50
CA SER A 36 3.02 2.02 -4.83
C SER A 36 2.06 2.68 -5.83
N SER A 37 2.49 2.83 -7.08
CA SER A 37 1.57 3.24 -8.16
C SER A 37 0.41 2.23 -8.32
N ILE A 38 0.58 0.98 -7.90
CA ILE A 38 -0.52 0.00 -7.84
C ILE A 38 -1.61 0.49 -6.88
N THR A 39 -1.24 0.92 -5.68
CA THR A 39 -2.17 1.49 -4.71
C THR A 39 -2.87 2.73 -5.28
N LEU A 40 -2.12 3.61 -5.91
CA LEU A 40 -2.70 4.79 -6.55
C LEU A 40 -3.76 4.40 -7.57
N GLY A 41 -3.47 3.38 -8.39
CA GLY A 41 -4.44 2.86 -9.36
C GLY A 41 -5.71 2.34 -8.71
N GLU A 42 -5.59 1.64 -7.58
CA GLU A 42 -6.75 1.15 -6.82
C GLU A 42 -7.58 2.30 -6.25
N LEU A 43 -6.92 3.34 -5.75
CA LEU A 43 -7.61 4.53 -5.25
C LEU A 43 -8.38 5.22 -6.38
N HIS A 44 -7.75 5.39 -7.53
CA HIS A 44 -8.41 5.98 -8.69
C HIS A 44 -9.60 5.14 -9.17
N TYR A 45 -9.44 3.83 -9.23
CA TYR A 45 -10.54 2.95 -9.59
C TYR A 45 -11.73 3.12 -8.65
N GLY A 46 -11.46 3.15 -7.35
CA GLY A 46 -12.51 3.37 -6.35
C GLY A 46 -13.23 4.70 -6.53
N ALA A 47 -12.48 5.77 -6.84
CA ALA A 47 -13.06 7.09 -7.07
C ALA A 47 -13.88 7.12 -8.36
N GLU A 48 -13.38 6.53 -9.45
CA GLU A 48 -14.04 6.55 -10.75
C GLU A 48 -15.40 5.86 -10.75
N LYS A 49 -15.54 4.79 -9.97
CA LYS A 49 -16.82 4.08 -9.87
C LYS A 49 -17.75 4.64 -8.78
N SER A 50 -17.30 5.62 -8.02
CA SER A 50 -18.06 6.20 -6.92
C SER A 50 -19.11 7.19 -7.43
N PRO A 51 -20.30 7.31 -6.77
CA PRO A 51 -21.25 8.38 -7.07
C PRO A 51 -20.70 9.76 -6.74
N ARG A 52 -19.63 9.86 -5.95
CA ARG A 52 -18.97 11.12 -5.59
C ARG A 52 -17.60 11.23 -6.26
N ARG A 53 -17.54 10.94 -7.54
CA ARG A 53 -16.31 10.84 -8.31
C ARG A 53 -15.43 12.09 -8.17
N ALA A 54 -15.97 13.28 -8.39
CA ALA A 54 -15.19 14.52 -8.35
C ALA A 54 -14.61 14.79 -6.98
N ASP A 55 -15.40 14.60 -5.92
CA ASP A 55 -14.94 14.80 -4.54
C ASP A 55 -13.84 13.81 -4.19
N ASN A 56 -14.00 12.56 -4.60
CA ASN A 56 -13.04 11.50 -4.28
C ASN A 56 -11.73 11.67 -5.05
N LEU A 57 -11.78 12.12 -6.30
CA LEU A 57 -10.57 12.45 -7.06
C LEU A 57 -9.80 13.59 -6.42
N THR A 58 -10.50 14.63 -5.94
CA THR A 58 -9.88 15.74 -5.23
C THR A 58 -9.22 15.26 -3.93
N ALA A 59 -9.90 14.37 -3.19
CA ALA A 59 -9.35 13.79 -1.95
C ALA A 59 -8.05 13.01 -2.22
N ILE A 60 -8.00 12.23 -3.30
CA ILE A 60 -6.80 11.51 -3.70
C ILE A 60 -5.66 12.49 -4.00
N GLU A 61 -5.93 13.56 -4.75
CA GLU A 61 -4.94 14.56 -5.10
C GLU A 61 -4.32 15.19 -3.85
N HIS A 62 -5.16 15.57 -2.86
CA HIS A 62 -4.66 16.13 -1.61
C HIS A 62 -3.87 15.09 -0.80
N PHE A 63 -4.29 13.84 -0.80
CA PHE A 63 -3.61 12.78 -0.08
C PHE A 63 -2.21 12.52 -0.64
N VAL A 64 -2.08 12.33 -1.96
CA VAL A 64 -0.79 12.01 -2.57
C VAL A 64 0.19 13.19 -2.57
N ALA A 65 -0.30 14.42 -2.43
CA ALA A 65 0.57 15.58 -2.29
C ALA A 65 1.43 15.54 -1.04
N ARG A 66 1.10 14.69 -0.07
CA ARG A 66 1.77 14.59 1.23
C ARG A 66 2.76 13.44 1.34
N LEU A 67 2.89 12.62 0.31
CA LEU A 67 3.78 11.46 0.34
C LEU A 67 4.36 11.21 -1.06
N ASP A 68 5.25 10.22 -1.17
CA ASP A 68 5.83 9.84 -2.44
C ASP A 68 5.01 8.71 -3.08
N VAL A 69 4.86 8.76 -4.38
CA VAL A 69 4.32 7.64 -5.17
C VAL A 69 5.48 7.00 -5.91
N LEU A 70 5.76 5.72 -5.61
CA LEU A 70 6.83 4.99 -6.27
C LEU A 70 6.27 4.20 -7.46
N PRO A 71 6.89 4.31 -8.64
CA PRO A 71 6.43 3.54 -9.81
C PRO A 71 6.74 2.06 -9.61
N PHE A 72 5.77 1.20 -9.92
CA PHE A 72 5.94 -0.25 -9.92
C PHE A 72 6.70 -0.63 -11.19
N GLY A 73 8.02 -0.70 -11.07
CA GLY A 73 8.91 -0.93 -12.21
C GLY A 73 9.43 -2.37 -12.29
N ALA A 74 10.50 -2.55 -13.05
CA ALA A 74 11.05 -3.89 -13.34
C ALA A 74 11.51 -4.61 -12.07
N LYS A 75 12.16 -3.89 -11.14
CA LYS A 75 12.64 -4.46 -9.90
C LYS A 75 11.48 -4.94 -9.01
N ALA A 76 10.45 -4.12 -8.89
CA ALA A 76 9.23 -4.49 -8.17
C ALA A 76 8.54 -5.70 -8.82
N ALA A 77 8.50 -5.73 -10.14
CA ALA A 77 7.91 -6.85 -10.89
C ALA A 77 8.65 -8.17 -10.61
N ALA A 78 9.98 -8.14 -10.55
CA ALA A 78 10.78 -9.33 -10.26
C ALA A 78 10.49 -9.85 -8.85
N HIS A 79 10.44 -8.96 -7.86
CA HIS A 79 10.10 -9.35 -6.48
C HIS A 79 8.67 -9.88 -6.38
N TYR A 80 7.73 -9.27 -7.07
CA TYR A 80 6.36 -9.76 -7.15
C TYR A 80 6.32 -11.20 -7.66
N GLY A 81 7.03 -11.49 -8.74
CA GLY A 81 7.09 -12.84 -9.31
C GLY A 81 7.61 -13.87 -8.32
N GLN A 82 8.66 -13.54 -7.57
CA GLN A 82 9.20 -14.40 -6.53
C GLN A 82 8.20 -14.66 -5.42
N VAL A 83 7.57 -13.61 -4.90
CA VAL A 83 6.59 -13.70 -3.83
C VAL A 83 5.43 -14.59 -4.25
N ARG A 84 4.87 -14.33 -5.42
CA ARG A 84 3.73 -15.09 -5.94
C ARG A 84 4.05 -16.56 -6.14
N ALA A 85 5.20 -16.86 -6.73
CA ALA A 85 5.60 -18.24 -6.96
C ALA A 85 5.76 -19.02 -5.65
N GLU A 86 6.35 -18.40 -4.63
CA GLU A 86 6.49 -19.04 -3.32
C GLU A 86 5.16 -19.25 -2.62
N LEU A 87 4.25 -18.28 -2.68
CA LEU A 87 2.93 -18.41 -2.07
C LEU A 87 2.11 -19.53 -2.75
N GLU A 88 2.21 -19.64 -4.06
CA GLU A 88 1.52 -20.70 -4.80
C GLU A 88 2.10 -22.07 -4.45
N ARG A 89 3.42 -22.19 -4.36
CA ARG A 89 4.06 -23.45 -3.95
C ARG A 89 3.68 -23.85 -2.53
N ALA A 90 3.51 -22.88 -1.65
CA ALA A 90 3.11 -23.14 -0.26
C ALA A 90 1.60 -23.38 -0.11
N GLY A 91 0.80 -23.18 -1.16
CA GLY A 91 -0.65 -23.33 -1.11
C GLY A 91 -1.36 -22.20 -0.34
N THR A 92 -0.73 -21.05 -0.22
CA THR A 92 -1.26 -19.90 0.51
C THR A 92 -1.34 -18.65 -0.37
N PRO A 93 -2.13 -18.69 -1.47
CA PRO A 93 -2.21 -17.55 -2.37
C PRO A 93 -2.85 -16.34 -1.69
N CYS A 94 -2.47 -15.15 -2.17
CA CYS A 94 -3.05 -13.87 -1.76
C CYS A 94 -3.58 -13.16 -2.98
N GLY A 95 -4.33 -12.08 -2.75
CA GLY A 95 -4.81 -11.25 -3.86
C GLY A 95 -3.64 -10.66 -4.66
N PRO A 96 -3.79 -10.52 -6.00
CA PRO A 96 -2.68 -10.06 -6.84
C PRO A 96 -2.19 -8.66 -6.49
N HIS A 97 -3.08 -7.73 -6.13
CA HIS A 97 -2.67 -6.39 -5.75
C HIS A 97 -1.86 -6.38 -4.45
N ASP A 98 -2.25 -7.21 -3.47
CA ASP A 98 -1.49 -7.33 -2.22
C ASP A 98 -0.10 -7.89 -2.47
N MET A 99 0.03 -8.89 -3.36
CA MET A 99 1.34 -9.44 -3.73
C MET A 99 2.20 -8.43 -4.49
N GLN A 100 1.57 -7.59 -5.33
CA GLN A 100 2.28 -6.52 -6.02
C GLN A 100 2.81 -5.49 -5.04
N ILE A 101 1.98 -5.05 -4.09
CA ILE A 101 2.39 -4.08 -3.07
C ILE A 101 3.49 -4.66 -2.20
N GLY A 102 3.33 -5.90 -1.73
CA GLY A 102 4.33 -6.58 -0.91
C GLY A 102 5.67 -6.75 -1.63
N GLY A 103 5.63 -7.21 -2.88
CA GLY A 103 6.83 -7.35 -3.70
C GLY A 103 7.51 -6.01 -3.95
N HIS A 104 6.74 -4.97 -4.19
CA HIS A 104 7.26 -3.62 -4.40
C HIS A 104 7.98 -3.10 -3.14
N ALA A 105 7.33 -3.23 -1.98
CA ALA A 105 7.94 -2.83 -0.71
C ALA A 105 9.24 -3.61 -0.45
N ARG A 106 9.23 -4.92 -0.68
CA ARG A 106 10.42 -5.76 -0.51
C ARG A 106 11.56 -5.30 -1.41
N SER A 107 11.25 -4.94 -2.66
CA SER A 107 12.26 -4.48 -3.62
C SER A 107 12.94 -3.19 -3.19
N GLU A 108 12.26 -2.36 -2.39
CA GLU A 108 12.78 -1.09 -1.90
C GLU A 108 13.24 -1.15 -0.43
N GLY A 109 13.14 -2.31 0.21
CA GLY A 109 13.52 -2.48 1.62
C GLY A 109 12.60 -1.74 2.59
N LEU A 110 11.32 -1.59 2.24
CA LEU A 110 10.35 -0.83 3.02
C LEU A 110 9.45 -1.73 3.84
N ILE A 111 8.91 -1.18 4.93
CA ILE A 111 7.91 -1.85 5.77
C ILE A 111 6.53 -1.58 5.19
N VAL A 112 5.72 -2.63 5.02
CA VAL A 112 4.33 -2.48 4.59
C VAL A 112 3.47 -2.16 5.81
N VAL A 113 2.76 -1.04 5.77
CA VAL A 113 1.77 -0.71 6.78
C VAL A 113 0.42 -1.21 6.30
N THR A 114 -0.17 -2.14 7.04
CA THR A 114 -1.38 -2.84 6.64
C THR A 114 -2.15 -3.34 7.86
N ASN A 115 -3.46 -3.47 7.73
CA ASN A 115 -4.26 -4.22 8.69
C ASN A 115 -4.55 -5.66 8.21
N LYS A 116 -4.03 -6.04 7.05
CA LYS A 116 -4.14 -7.40 6.49
C LYS A 116 -2.93 -8.24 6.85
N LEU A 117 -2.62 -8.32 8.14
CA LEU A 117 -1.42 -9.03 8.60
C LEU A 117 -1.43 -10.51 8.20
N ARG A 118 -2.60 -11.13 8.17
CA ARG A 118 -2.73 -12.54 7.80
C ARG A 118 -2.19 -12.80 6.39
N GLU A 119 -2.51 -11.94 5.44
CA GLU A 119 -2.07 -12.08 4.05
C GLU A 119 -0.60 -11.70 3.89
N PHE A 120 -0.21 -10.54 4.40
CA PHE A 120 1.14 -10.04 4.21
C PHE A 120 2.20 -10.80 5.01
N SER A 121 1.85 -11.36 6.17
CA SER A 121 2.80 -12.15 6.97
C SER A 121 3.22 -13.46 6.29
N ARG A 122 2.44 -13.95 5.33
CA ARG A 122 2.79 -15.15 4.55
C ARG A 122 3.82 -14.87 3.47
N MET A 123 3.99 -13.61 3.11
CA MET A 123 4.87 -13.23 1.99
C MET A 123 6.33 -13.26 2.43
N PRO A 124 7.21 -13.99 1.72
CA PRO A 124 8.60 -14.13 2.15
C PRO A 124 9.36 -12.81 2.06
N GLY A 125 10.12 -12.51 3.11
CA GLY A 125 11.00 -11.35 3.15
C GLY A 125 10.30 -10.01 3.31
N ILE A 126 9.01 -9.99 3.65
CA ILE A 126 8.26 -8.76 3.81
C ILE A 126 8.08 -8.45 5.29
N ARG A 127 8.40 -7.21 5.66
CA ARG A 127 8.21 -6.70 7.01
C ARG A 127 6.92 -5.90 7.05
N THR A 128 6.17 -6.04 8.13
CA THR A 128 4.85 -5.41 8.26
C THR A 128 4.71 -4.70 9.59
N GLU A 129 3.88 -3.65 9.61
CA GLU A 129 3.38 -3.01 10.83
C GLU A 129 1.89 -2.74 10.64
N ASN A 130 1.15 -2.89 11.73
CA ASN A 130 -0.27 -2.50 11.76
C ASN A 130 -0.43 -1.27 12.64
N TRP A 131 -0.97 -0.20 12.08
CA TRP A 131 -1.20 1.06 12.79
C TRP A 131 -2.68 1.26 13.18
N VAL A 132 -3.52 0.28 12.91
CA VAL A 132 -4.98 0.37 13.18
C VAL A 132 -5.40 -0.43 14.39
#